data_6bd0e272f5e62ece4d2eb251c457f6d2
#
_entry.id   6bd0e272f5e62ece4d2eb251c457f6d2
#
_cell.length_a   1.000
_cell.length_b   1.000
_cell.length_c   1.000
_cell.angle_alpha   90.00
_cell.angle_beta   90.00
_cell.angle_gamma   90.00
#
_symmetry.space_group_name_H-M   'P 1'
#
loop_
_entity.id
_entity.type
_entity.pdbx_description
1 polymer ?
#
loop_
_entity_poly.entity_id
_entity_poly.type
_entity_poly.pdbx_seq_one_letter_code
_entity_poly.pdbx_strand_id
1 'polypeptide(L)'
;MQKLYYQFPETWFGDCMPFGHGDKFYLYHQRDTRKPGPFGEPFGWDLATTSDFVHYEDCGVAIPRGTDEEQDQFIFAGSVFEAEGQYHIFYTGYNRDYPALGKPSQVLMHAYSDDLVTWHKTQDALTFTPQEGYDPDDWRDPWVIRDEENDQYLLVLGTRLQGPKTRQTGRTVKFTSKDLKNWKFEGDFWAPDLYTMHEMPDLFKIGDWWYHIVTEYSDLSLIHISEPTR
;
A
#
# COMPACT_ATOMS: atom_id res chain seq x y z
N MET A 1 22.60 -10.34 -22.70
CA MET A 1 21.92 -11.33 -21.82
C MET A 1 20.58 -10.71 -21.48
N GLN A 2 19.48 -11.35 -21.86
CA GLN A 2 18.15 -10.84 -21.54
C GLN A 2 17.93 -10.96 -20.02
N LYS A 3 17.64 -9.86 -19.34
CA LYS A 3 17.32 -9.89 -17.92
C LYS A 3 15.92 -10.49 -17.77
N LEU A 4 15.77 -11.49 -16.91
CA LEU A 4 14.48 -12.13 -16.61
C LEU A 4 13.60 -11.29 -15.67
N TYR A 5 14.09 -10.15 -15.19
CA TYR A 5 13.38 -9.27 -14.28
C TYR A 5 13.81 -7.82 -14.52
N TYR A 6 12.89 -6.91 -14.22
CA TYR A 6 13.16 -5.47 -14.23
C TYR A 6 13.81 -5.07 -12.90
N GLN A 7 14.90 -4.32 -12.98
CA GLN A 7 15.55 -3.70 -11.84
C GLN A 7 16.39 -2.52 -12.33
N PHE A 8 16.20 -1.37 -11.71
CA PHE A 8 17.04 -0.21 -11.98
C PHE A 8 18.44 -0.41 -11.38
N PRO A 9 19.51 0.09 -12.04
CA PRO A 9 20.88 -0.04 -11.53
C PRO A 9 21.04 0.55 -10.12
N GLU A 10 21.80 -0.15 -9.28
CA GLU A 10 22.18 0.28 -7.92
C GLU A 10 21.04 0.53 -6.95
N THR A 11 19.83 0.08 -7.28
CA THR A 11 18.65 0.15 -6.40
C THR A 11 17.99 -1.20 -6.30
N TRP A 12 17.05 -1.31 -5.35
CA TRP A 12 16.16 -2.44 -5.21
C TRP A 12 14.77 -2.05 -5.70
N PHE A 13 14.15 -2.96 -6.41
CA PHE A 13 12.74 -2.87 -6.71
C PHE A 13 12.01 -3.22 -5.41
N GLY A 14 11.43 -2.20 -4.76
CA GLY A 14 10.67 -2.37 -3.51
C GLY A 14 9.28 -2.93 -3.77
N ASP A 15 8.34 -2.62 -2.89
CA ASP A 15 6.96 -3.06 -3.08
C ASP A 15 6.43 -2.61 -4.44
N CYS A 16 5.70 -3.51 -5.09
CA CYS A 16 5.13 -3.26 -6.41
C CYS A 16 3.60 -3.15 -6.30
N MET A 17 3.06 -2.06 -6.81
CA MET A 17 1.63 -1.79 -6.90
C MET A 17 1.22 -1.86 -8.37
N PRO A 18 0.89 -3.05 -8.88
CA PRO A 18 0.59 -3.24 -10.30
C PRO A 18 -0.83 -2.77 -10.64
N PHE A 19 -0.99 -2.19 -11.83
CA PHE A 19 -2.29 -1.87 -12.39
C PHE A 19 -2.33 -2.22 -13.87
N GLY A 20 -3.34 -2.97 -14.30
CA GLY A 20 -3.55 -3.33 -15.70
C GLY A 20 -4.58 -2.40 -16.34
N HIS A 21 -4.24 -1.78 -17.48
CA HIS A 21 -5.20 -1.01 -18.27
C HIS A 21 -4.94 -1.20 -19.77
N GLY A 22 -5.96 -1.60 -20.50
CA GLY A 22 -5.84 -1.94 -21.92
C GLY A 22 -4.89 -3.13 -22.13
N ASP A 23 -3.86 -2.91 -22.94
CA ASP A 23 -2.81 -3.89 -23.24
C ASP A 23 -1.51 -3.66 -22.46
N LYS A 24 -1.53 -2.75 -21.48
CA LYS A 24 -0.38 -2.37 -20.68
C LYS A 24 -0.57 -2.70 -19.20
N PHE A 25 0.54 -3.01 -18.56
CA PHE A 25 0.68 -3.08 -17.12
C PHE A 25 1.55 -1.93 -16.64
N TYR A 26 1.04 -1.20 -15.66
CA TYR A 26 1.71 -0.10 -14.97
C TYR A 26 2.22 -0.65 -13.66
N LEU A 27 3.52 -0.67 -13.50
CA LEU A 27 4.19 -1.24 -12.33
C LEU A 27 4.76 -0.08 -11.51
N TYR A 28 3.96 0.43 -10.60
CA TYR A 28 4.44 1.42 -9.63
C TYR A 28 5.28 0.70 -8.58
N HIS A 29 6.38 1.30 -8.22
CA HIS A 29 7.29 0.67 -7.27
C HIS A 29 8.14 1.69 -6.52
N GLN A 30 8.62 1.28 -5.36
CA GLN A 30 9.60 2.03 -4.61
C GLN A 30 10.99 1.78 -5.19
N ARG A 31 11.80 2.83 -5.24
CA ARG A 31 13.21 2.73 -5.62
C ARG A 31 14.07 2.81 -4.35
N ASP A 32 14.21 1.68 -3.68
CA ASP A 32 14.91 1.58 -2.42
C ASP A 32 16.43 1.48 -2.64
N THR A 33 17.20 2.35 -2.02
CA THR A 33 18.67 2.35 -2.07
C THR A 33 19.31 1.51 -0.97
N ARG A 34 18.55 1.04 0.02
CA ARG A 34 19.00 0.29 1.19
C ARG A 34 19.97 1.03 2.11
N LYS A 35 20.54 2.12 1.71
CA LYS A 35 21.49 2.91 2.50
C LYS A 35 21.21 4.40 2.37
N PRO A 36 21.18 5.14 3.50
CA PRO A 36 21.29 4.62 4.87
C PRO A 36 20.09 3.76 5.30
N GLY A 37 20.32 2.83 6.22
CA GLY A 37 19.21 2.07 6.79
C GLY A 37 18.44 2.86 7.85
N PRO A 38 17.18 2.45 8.15
CA PRO A 38 16.35 1.56 7.37
C PRO A 38 15.78 2.24 6.11
N PHE A 39 15.39 1.49 5.11
CA PHE A 39 14.72 1.92 3.87
C PHE A 39 15.55 2.77 2.89
N GLY A 40 16.79 3.15 3.23
CA GLY A 40 17.65 3.95 2.34
C GLY A 40 17.32 5.44 2.33
N GLU A 41 17.60 6.10 1.19
CA GLU A 41 17.19 7.47 0.95
C GLU A 41 15.68 7.59 0.79
N PRO A 42 15.05 8.68 1.22
CA PRO A 42 13.64 8.91 1.02
C PRO A 42 13.22 8.79 -0.45
N PHE A 43 12.11 8.11 -0.70
CA PHE A 43 11.61 7.80 -2.04
C PHE A 43 10.10 8.05 -2.19
N GLY A 44 9.70 8.30 -3.44
CA GLY A 44 8.31 8.23 -3.88
C GLY A 44 8.03 6.93 -4.63
N TRP A 45 7.01 6.94 -5.50
CA TRP A 45 6.77 5.86 -6.43
C TRP A 45 7.35 6.19 -7.80
N ASP A 46 8.13 5.26 -8.33
CA ASP A 46 8.56 5.24 -9.71
C ASP A 46 7.59 4.37 -10.53
N LEU A 47 7.59 4.55 -11.83
CA LEU A 47 6.76 3.80 -12.76
C LEU A 47 7.60 3.11 -13.81
N ALA A 48 7.36 1.83 -13.99
CA ALA A 48 7.74 1.08 -15.19
C ALA A 48 6.49 0.56 -15.89
N THR A 49 6.49 0.51 -17.22
CA THR A 49 5.40 -0.09 -17.99
C THR A 49 5.88 -1.29 -18.81
N THR A 50 4.99 -2.24 -19.04
CA THR A 50 5.23 -3.42 -19.88
C THR A 50 3.93 -3.91 -20.49
N SER A 51 4.02 -4.60 -21.65
CA SER A 51 2.88 -5.32 -22.24
C SER A 51 3.11 -6.83 -22.27
N ASP A 52 4.31 -7.31 -21.91
CA ASP A 52 4.70 -8.73 -22.06
C ASP A 52 5.52 -9.29 -20.90
N PHE A 53 5.82 -8.48 -19.87
CA PHE A 53 6.68 -8.79 -18.73
C PHE A 53 8.11 -9.26 -19.12
N VAL A 54 8.54 -8.90 -20.34
CA VAL A 54 9.89 -9.17 -20.87
C VAL A 54 10.59 -7.84 -21.22
N HIS A 55 9.84 -6.93 -21.82
CA HIS A 55 10.32 -5.60 -22.19
C HIS A 55 9.66 -4.56 -21.31
N TYR A 56 10.50 -3.72 -20.71
CA TYR A 56 10.05 -2.70 -19.75
C TYR A 56 10.51 -1.33 -20.22
N GLU A 57 9.63 -0.35 -20.05
CA GLU A 57 9.92 1.06 -20.23
C GLU A 57 9.96 1.72 -18.83
N ASP A 58 11.08 2.36 -18.50
CA ASP A 58 11.21 3.18 -17.30
C ASP A 58 10.60 4.56 -17.57
N CYS A 59 9.53 4.87 -16.88
CA CYS A 59 8.82 6.16 -17.00
C CYS A 59 9.28 7.18 -15.94
N GLY A 60 10.22 6.82 -15.07
CA GLY A 60 10.71 7.68 -13.99
C GLY A 60 9.76 7.81 -12.82
N VAL A 61 9.84 8.92 -12.10
CA VAL A 61 9.04 9.20 -10.92
C VAL A 61 7.59 9.49 -11.29
N ALA A 62 6.66 8.69 -10.80
CA ALA A 62 5.21 8.91 -10.97
C ALA A 62 4.65 9.78 -9.83
N ILE A 63 4.95 9.42 -8.57
CA ILE A 63 4.55 10.21 -7.41
C ILE A 63 5.81 10.61 -6.65
N PRO A 64 6.22 11.90 -6.69
CA PRO A 64 7.37 12.35 -5.91
C PRO A 64 7.06 12.29 -4.41
N ARG A 65 8.07 11.95 -3.62
CA ARG A 65 7.98 12.06 -2.16
C ARG A 65 7.72 13.51 -1.72
N GLY A 66 7.26 13.69 -0.51
CA GLY A 66 7.24 14.98 0.17
C GLY A 66 8.62 15.43 0.65
N THR A 67 8.68 16.59 1.28
CA THR A 67 9.88 17.07 1.99
C THR A 67 10.16 16.26 3.25
N ASP A 68 11.26 16.54 3.93
CA ASP A 68 11.60 15.85 5.18
C ASP A 68 10.64 16.19 6.33
N GLU A 69 9.94 17.35 6.22
CA GLU A 69 8.94 17.80 7.20
C GLU A 69 7.52 17.39 6.86
N GLU A 70 7.25 16.78 5.71
CA GLU A 70 5.93 16.33 5.29
C GLU A 70 5.67 14.88 5.65
N GLN A 71 4.40 14.51 5.74
CA GLN A 71 3.97 13.16 6.13
C GLN A 71 4.50 12.08 5.20
N ASP A 72 4.57 12.36 3.92
CA ASP A 72 5.05 11.44 2.89
C ASP A 72 6.53 11.68 2.52
N GLN A 73 7.37 11.89 3.54
CA GLN A 73 8.83 11.84 3.43
C GLN A 73 9.27 10.58 2.64
N PHE A 74 8.61 9.45 2.91
CA PHE A 74 8.63 8.24 2.11
C PHE A 74 7.20 7.91 1.67
N ILE A 75 7.06 7.36 0.47
CA ILE A 75 5.79 6.78 0.03
C ILE A 75 5.92 5.26 0.05
N PHE A 76 5.24 4.63 1.04
CA PHE A 76 5.14 3.19 1.15
C PHE A 76 4.01 2.65 0.27
N ALA A 77 3.73 1.36 0.37
CA ALA A 77 2.78 0.70 -0.51
C ALA A 77 1.35 1.24 -0.43
N GLY A 78 0.57 0.86 -1.42
CA GLY A 78 -0.81 1.23 -1.59
C GLY A 78 -1.41 0.53 -2.80
N SER A 79 -2.48 1.07 -3.36
CA SER A 79 -3.14 0.49 -4.53
C SER A 79 -3.61 1.54 -5.52
N VAL A 80 -3.66 1.12 -6.79
CA VAL A 80 -4.20 1.89 -7.91
C VAL A 80 -5.55 1.30 -8.30
N PHE A 81 -6.54 2.13 -8.56
CA PHE A 81 -7.84 1.69 -9.05
C PHE A 81 -8.48 2.78 -9.93
N GLU A 82 -9.44 2.38 -10.76
CA GLU A 82 -10.22 3.27 -11.60
C GLU A 82 -11.61 3.48 -11.00
N ALA A 83 -12.03 4.74 -10.89
CA ALA A 83 -13.35 5.11 -10.42
C ALA A 83 -13.74 6.51 -10.90
N GLU A 84 -15.04 6.77 -11.08
CA GLU A 84 -15.60 8.08 -11.44
C GLU A 84 -14.95 8.72 -12.68
N GLY A 85 -14.39 7.88 -13.59
CA GLY A 85 -13.72 8.33 -14.81
C GLY A 85 -12.30 8.85 -14.62
N GLN A 86 -11.71 8.60 -13.46
CA GLN A 86 -10.32 8.93 -13.13
C GLN A 86 -9.62 7.72 -12.51
N TYR A 87 -8.30 7.79 -12.42
CA TYR A 87 -7.47 6.83 -11.68
C TYR A 87 -7.14 7.41 -10.33
N HIS A 88 -7.14 6.56 -9.33
CA HIS A 88 -6.89 6.93 -7.94
C HIS A 88 -5.81 6.04 -7.35
N ILE A 89 -5.00 6.64 -6.50
CA ILE A 89 -4.06 5.94 -5.63
C ILE A 89 -4.39 6.30 -4.19
N PHE A 90 -4.58 5.29 -3.35
CA PHE A 90 -4.39 5.42 -1.92
C PHE A 90 -3.05 4.80 -1.56
N TYR A 91 -2.21 5.52 -0.82
CA TYR A 91 -0.86 5.12 -0.48
C TYR A 91 -0.54 5.44 0.98
N THR A 92 0.50 4.84 1.49
CA THR A 92 0.99 5.10 2.83
C THR A 92 2.05 6.19 2.80
N GLY A 93 1.75 7.34 3.40
CA GLY A 93 2.74 8.37 3.70
C GLY A 93 3.45 8.03 5.01
N TYR A 94 4.77 7.91 4.95
CA TYR A 94 5.61 7.60 6.11
C TYR A 94 6.61 8.72 6.38
N ASN A 95 6.65 9.17 7.63
CA ASN A 95 7.68 10.08 8.11
C ASN A 95 8.38 9.47 9.33
N ARG A 96 9.66 9.17 9.17
CA ARG A 96 10.48 8.49 10.20
C ARG A 96 10.70 9.32 11.45
N ASP A 97 10.58 10.64 11.36
CA ASP A 97 10.89 11.57 12.44
C ASP A 97 9.65 11.94 13.27
N TYR A 98 8.46 11.63 12.77
CA TYR A 98 7.19 11.99 13.41
C TYR A 98 6.93 11.33 14.76
N PRO A 99 7.33 10.07 15.03
CA PRO A 99 7.16 9.47 16.36
C PRO A 99 7.85 10.27 17.47
N ALA A 100 9.03 10.85 17.18
CA ALA A 100 9.74 11.72 18.13
C ALA A 100 8.98 13.02 18.43
N LEU A 101 8.06 13.41 17.56
CA LEU A 101 7.20 14.60 17.71
C LEU A 101 5.81 14.24 18.26
N GLY A 102 5.56 12.99 18.62
CA GLY A 102 4.27 12.49 19.09
C GLY A 102 3.20 12.41 17.99
N LYS A 103 3.62 12.34 16.73
CA LYS A 103 2.75 12.17 15.58
C LYS A 103 2.84 10.74 15.06
N PRO A 104 1.78 10.19 14.42
CA PRO A 104 1.86 8.88 13.78
C PRO A 104 2.89 8.90 12.65
N SER A 105 3.73 7.87 12.57
CA SER A 105 4.69 7.75 11.47
C SER A 105 4.00 7.41 10.14
N GLN A 106 2.87 6.73 10.18
CA GLN A 106 2.15 6.24 9.01
C GLN A 106 0.72 6.76 8.99
N VAL A 107 0.31 7.28 7.83
CA VAL A 107 -1.08 7.63 7.53
C VAL A 107 -1.37 7.29 6.07
N LEU A 108 -2.64 7.08 5.73
CA LEU A 108 -2.99 6.93 4.32
C LEU A 108 -3.22 8.30 3.70
N MET A 109 -2.75 8.44 2.48
CA MET A 109 -2.86 9.63 1.65
C MET A 109 -3.42 9.26 0.28
N HIS A 110 -3.81 10.25 -0.51
CA HIS A 110 -4.47 10.05 -1.79
C HIS A 110 -3.87 10.90 -2.89
N ALA A 111 -3.84 10.34 -4.11
CA ALA A 111 -3.55 11.04 -5.35
C ALA A 111 -4.52 10.57 -6.46
N TYR A 112 -4.68 11.39 -7.49
CA TYR A 112 -5.48 11.06 -8.67
C TYR A 112 -4.73 11.37 -9.96
N SER A 113 -5.15 10.73 -11.05
CA SER A 113 -4.58 10.90 -12.39
C SER A 113 -5.64 10.72 -13.46
N ASP A 114 -5.44 11.39 -14.60
CA ASP A 114 -6.24 11.20 -15.82
C ASP A 114 -5.54 10.28 -16.84
N ASP A 115 -4.25 9.95 -16.64
CA ASP A 115 -3.41 9.29 -17.64
C ASP A 115 -2.54 8.12 -17.11
N LEU A 116 -2.61 7.80 -15.81
CA LEU A 116 -1.78 6.79 -15.12
C LEU A 116 -0.28 7.13 -15.05
N VAL A 117 0.12 8.31 -15.49
CA VAL A 117 1.52 8.75 -15.51
C VAL A 117 1.74 9.99 -14.66
N THR A 118 0.85 10.97 -14.81
CA THR A 118 0.90 12.24 -14.09
C THR A 118 -0.06 12.20 -12.91
N TRP A 119 0.47 12.28 -11.70
CA TRP A 119 -0.32 12.15 -10.47
C TRP A 119 -0.38 13.47 -9.70
N HIS A 120 -1.57 13.77 -9.18
CA HIS A 120 -1.86 14.96 -8.39
C HIS A 120 -2.23 14.54 -6.97
N LYS A 121 -1.38 14.88 -5.99
CA LYS A 121 -1.68 14.64 -4.58
C LYS A 121 -2.85 15.52 -4.13
N THR A 122 -3.84 14.92 -3.46
CA THR A 122 -4.88 15.68 -2.79
C THR A 122 -4.37 16.11 -1.43
N GLN A 123 -4.15 17.39 -1.26
CA GLN A 123 -3.69 17.94 0.02
C GLN A 123 -4.78 17.75 1.08
N ASP A 124 -4.44 17.11 2.19
CA ASP A 124 -5.18 17.00 3.46
C ASP A 124 -6.64 16.48 3.42
N ALA A 125 -7.30 16.51 2.28
CA ALA A 125 -8.73 16.18 2.17
C ALA A 125 -9.04 14.69 2.38
N LEU A 126 -8.06 13.80 2.12
CA LEU A 126 -8.21 12.34 2.24
C LEU A 126 -7.00 11.74 2.95
N THR A 127 -6.80 12.14 4.20
CA THR A 127 -5.77 11.58 5.08
C THR A 127 -6.46 10.72 6.15
N PHE A 128 -6.06 9.45 6.23
CA PHE A 128 -6.62 8.50 7.18
C PHE A 128 -5.59 8.22 8.26
N THR A 129 -5.79 8.82 9.41
CA THR A 129 -4.93 8.59 10.58
C THR A 129 -5.27 7.27 11.27
N PRO A 130 -4.31 6.67 11.99
CA PRO A 130 -4.56 5.50 12.82
C PRO A 130 -5.74 5.74 13.77
N GLN A 131 -6.58 4.72 13.92
CA GLN A 131 -7.76 4.79 14.78
C GLN A 131 -7.46 4.28 16.19
N GLU A 132 -8.26 4.68 17.17
CA GLU A 132 -8.11 4.25 18.55
C GLU A 132 -8.09 2.72 18.69
N GLY A 133 -7.15 2.18 19.43
CA GLY A 133 -6.95 0.75 19.62
C GLY A 133 -5.99 0.10 18.63
N TYR A 134 -5.57 0.82 17.59
CA TYR A 134 -4.59 0.34 16.61
C TYR A 134 -3.25 1.08 16.74
N ASP A 135 -2.19 0.43 16.29
CA ASP A 135 -0.84 0.96 16.41
C ASP A 135 -0.56 2.08 15.41
N PRO A 136 -0.06 3.25 15.84
CA PRO A 136 0.15 4.40 14.97
C PRO A 136 1.36 4.24 14.01
N ASP A 137 2.23 3.28 14.25
CA ASP A 137 3.43 3.04 13.45
C ASP A 137 3.31 1.79 12.57
N ASP A 138 2.17 1.08 12.67
CA ASP A 138 1.82 -0.07 11.87
C ASP A 138 0.40 0.12 11.27
N TRP A 139 0.28 1.09 10.31
CA TRP A 139 -0.98 1.50 9.68
C TRP A 139 -0.74 1.80 8.21
N ARG A 140 -0.82 0.78 7.32
CA ARG A 140 -0.33 0.90 5.95
C ARG A 140 -0.99 -0.01 4.93
N ASP A 141 -0.56 0.16 3.68
CA ASP A 141 -0.83 -0.68 2.52
C ASP A 141 -2.32 -0.74 2.17
N PRO A 142 -2.95 0.42 1.85
CA PRO A 142 -4.37 0.43 1.52
C PRO A 142 -4.65 -0.25 0.18
N TRP A 143 -5.72 -1.03 0.14
CA TRP A 143 -6.31 -1.61 -1.07
C TRP A 143 -7.76 -1.19 -1.21
N VAL A 144 -8.15 -0.69 -2.39
CA VAL A 144 -9.50 -0.20 -2.63
C VAL A 144 -10.17 -0.99 -3.73
N ILE A 145 -11.43 -1.35 -3.51
CA ILE A 145 -12.29 -2.00 -4.49
C ILE A 145 -13.66 -1.33 -4.55
N ARG A 146 -14.35 -1.53 -5.68
CA ARG A 146 -15.78 -1.28 -5.78
C ARG A 146 -16.55 -2.48 -5.22
N ASP A 147 -17.33 -2.26 -4.17
CA ASP A 147 -18.27 -3.22 -3.59
C ASP A 147 -19.65 -2.98 -4.24
N GLU A 148 -19.88 -3.67 -5.35
CA GLU A 148 -21.11 -3.50 -6.14
C GLU A 148 -22.36 -3.97 -5.38
N GLU A 149 -22.23 -4.98 -4.51
CA GLU A 149 -23.36 -5.55 -3.75
C GLU A 149 -23.94 -4.52 -2.78
N ASN A 150 -23.10 -3.68 -2.19
CA ASN A 150 -23.50 -2.64 -1.23
C ASN A 150 -23.50 -1.24 -1.86
N ASP A 151 -23.23 -1.13 -3.16
CA ASP A 151 -23.14 0.13 -3.89
C ASP A 151 -22.21 1.13 -3.21
N GLN A 152 -20.97 0.73 -2.91
CA GLN A 152 -19.98 1.53 -2.19
C GLN A 152 -18.55 1.19 -2.61
N TYR A 153 -17.60 1.98 -2.14
CA TYR A 153 -16.20 1.64 -2.15
C TYR A 153 -15.81 1.06 -0.80
N LEU A 154 -14.95 0.05 -0.84
CA LEU A 154 -14.36 -0.60 0.32
C LEU A 154 -12.85 -0.42 0.27
N LEU A 155 -12.27 0.18 1.30
CA LEU A 155 -10.84 0.27 1.51
C LEU A 155 -10.47 -0.66 2.66
N VAL A 156 -9.51 -1.54 2.44
CA VAL A 156 -8.89 -2.35 3.48
C VAL A 156 -7.43 -1.94 3.64
N LEU A 157 -6.88 -2.07 4.83
CA LEU A 157 -5.47 -1.81 5.12
C LEU A 157 -4.93 -2.75 6.19
N GLY A 158 -3.62 -2.96 6.17
CA GLY A 158 -2.91 -3.75 7.15
C GLY A 158 -2.55 -2.94 8.40
N THR A 159 -2.72 -3.56 9.56
CA THR A 159 -2.38 -2.96 10.86
C THR A 159 -2.22 -4.03 11.93
N ARG A 160 -2.04 -3.59 13.17
CA ARG A 160 -2.10 -4.42 14.36
C ARG A 160 -2.76 -3.69 15.54
N LEU A 161 -3.16 -4.44 16.55
CA LEU A 161 -3.60 -3.84 17.81
C LEU A 161 -2.46 -3.06 18.47
N GLN A 162 -2.83 -1.96 19.12
CA GLN A 162 -1.91 -1.17 19.94
C GLN A 162 -1.38 -1.97 21.11
N GLY A 163 -0.13 -1.72 21.48
CA GLY A 163 0.52 -2.36 22.61
C GLY A 163 1.60 -3.38 22.21
N PRO A 164 1.93 -4.34 23.09
CA PRO A 164 2.99 -5.30 22.81
C PRO A 164 2.74 -6.13 21.56
N LYS A 165 3.75 -6.25 20.70
CA LYS A 165 3.70 -7.12 19.52
C LYS A 165 3.60 -8.58 19.96
N THR A 166 2.57 -9.27 19.51
CA THR A 166 2.40 -10.71 19.70
C THR A 166 1.94 -11.33 18.37
N ARG A 167 1.97 -12.65 18.29
CA ARG A 167 1.46 -13.38 17.12
C ARG A 167 -0.06 -13.27 16.89
N GLN A 168 -0.77 -12.52 17.71
CA GLN A 168 -2.22 -12.41 17.67
C GLN A 168 -2.69 -10.96 17.48
N THR A 169 -1.76 -10.04 17.23
CA THR A 169 -2.08 -8.61 17.12
C THR A 169 -2.41 -8.14 15.71
N GLY A 170 -2.07 -8.92 14.67
CA GLY A 170 -2.32 -8.57 13.27
C GLY A 170 -3.80 -8.38 12.96
N ARG A 171 -4.10 -7.32 12.21
CA ARG A 171 -5.46 -6.96 11.78
C ARG A 171 -5.44 -6.43 10.34
N THR A 172 -6.49 -6.76 9.62
CA THR A 172 -6.90 -6.00 8.45
C THR A 172 -8.16 -5.23 8.84
N VAL A 173 -8.13 -3.92 8.70
CA VAL A 173 -9.28 -3.06 9.01
C VAL A 173 -9.91 -2.51 7.74
N LYS A 174 -11.12 -1.94 7.85
CA LYS A 174 -11.84 -1.42 6.69
C LYS A 174 -12.47 -0.05 6.90
N PHE A 175 -12.55 0.65 5.79
CA PHE A 175 -13.34 1.86 5.62
C PHE A 175 -14.31 1.67 4.46
N THR A 176 -15.43 2.37 4.50
CA THR A 176 -16.40 2.41 3.41
C THR A 176 -16.71 3.83 2.97
N SER A 177 -17.01 4.01 1.69
CA SER A 177 -17.41 5.31 1.12
C SER A 177 -18.41 5.13 -0.01
N LYS A 178 -19.33 6.09 -0.18
CA LYS A 178 -20.23 6.16 -1.32
C LYS A 178 -19.70 7.03 -2.46
N ASP A 179 -18.71 7.87 -2.19
CA ASP A 179 -18.31 8.97 -3.08
C ASP A 179 -16.79 9.20 -3.15
N LEU A 180 -15.98 8.28 -2.61
CA LEU A 180 -14.52 8.38 -2.49
C LEU A 180 -14.00 9.58 -1.68
N LYS A 181 -14.87 10.41 -1.13
CA LYS A 181 -14.54 11.62 -0.38
C LYS A 181 -14.85 11.48 1.10
N ASN A 182 -16.01 10.91 1.40
CA ASN A 182 -16.49 10.72 2.76
C ASN A 182 -16.32 9.24 3.14
N TRP A 183 -15.30 8.96 3.93
CA TRP A 183 -14.98 7.61 4.37
C TRP A 183 -15.36 7.40 5.82
N LYS A 184 -15.93 6.24 6.10
CA LYS A 184 -16.31 5.82 7.43
C LYS A 184 -15.46 4.63 7.85
N PHE A 185 -14.82 4.71 9.01
CA PHE A 185 -14.16 3.57 9.64
C PHE A 185 -15.18 2.58 10.16
N GLU A 186 -15.01 1.29 9.81
CA GLU A 186 -15.94 0.21 10.15
C GLU A 186 -15.30 -0.85 11.07
N GLY A 187 -14.05 -0.64 11.51
CA GLY A 187 -13.33 -1.59 12.37
C GLY A 187 -12.66 -2.73 11.63
N ASP A 188 -12.52 -3.87 12.31
CA ASP A 188 -11.85 -5.04 11.74
C ASP A 188 -12.61 -5.60 10.53
N PHE A 189 -11.87 -5.84 9.45
CA PHE A 189 -12.32 -6.61 8.29
C PHE A 189 -11.97 -8.09 8.50
N TRP A 190 -10.74 -8.36 8.91
CA TRP A 190 -10.26 -9.70 9.20
C TRP A 190 -9.33 -9.70 10.41
N ALA A 191 -9.71 -10.45 11.43
CA ALA A 191 -9.06 -10.52 12.73
C ALA A 191 -8.96 -11.97 13.20
N PRO A 192 -8.08 -12.77 12.57
CA PRO A 192 -8.02 -14.21 12.85
C PRO A 192 -7.30 -14.57 14.15
N ASP A 193 -6.75 -13.56 14.87
CA ASP A 193 -5.82 -13.75 15.98
C ASP A 193 -4.57 -14.54 15.58
N LEU A 194 -4.14 -14.32 14.35
CA LEU A 194 -2.92 -14.85 13.77
C LEU A 194 -2.03 -13.69 13.33
N TYR A 195 -0.72 -13.92 13.40
CA TYR A 195 0.33 -13.02 12.93
C TYR A 195 0.49 -11.74 13.76
N THR A 196 1.68 -11.16 13.66
CA THR A 196 2.03 -9.96 14.42
C THR A 196 1.39 -8.71 13.81
N MET A 197 1.43 -8.62 12.50
CA MET A 197 0.83 -7.57 11.70
C MET A 197 0.44 -8.13 10.34
N HIS A 198 -0.55 -7.54 9.71
CA HIS A 198 -0.90 -7.81 8.30
C HIS A 198 -0.34 -6.70 7.43
N GLU A 199 0.35 -7.08 6.36
CA GLU A 199 0.87 -6.16 5.33
C GLU A 199 0.27 -6.50 3.96
N MET A 200 0.26 -5.53 3.06
CA MET A 200 -0.13 -5.70 1.64
C MET A 200 -1.45 -6.48 1.46
N PRO A 201 -2.54 -6.06 2.10
CA PRO A 201 -3.81 -6.75 1.91
C PRO A 201 -4.34 -6.53 0.49
N ASP A 202 -4.49 -7.62 -0.27
CA ASP A 202 -5.19 -7.62 -1.55
C ASP A 202 -6.58 -8.25 -1.38
N LEU A 203 -7.58 -7.62 -1.95
CA LEU A 203 -8.95 -8.13 -1.97
C LEU A 203 -9.48 -8.10 -3.40
N PHE A 204 -9.83 -9.27 -3.96
CA PHE A 204 -10.27 -9.38 -5.35
C PHE A 204 -11.23 -10.56 -5.54
N LYS A 205 -11.96 -10.54 -6.65
CA LYS A 205 -12.95 -11.57 -6.99
C LYS A 205 -12.49 -12.39 -8.18
N ILE A 206 -12.60 -13.72 -8.09
CA ILE A 206 -12.43 -14.64 -9.20
C ILE A 206 -13.68 -15.53 -9.29
N GLY A 207 -14.45 -15.37 -10.35
CA GLY A 207 -15.76 -16.00 -10.47
C GLY A 207 -16.69 -15.52 -9.37
N ASP A 208 -17.25 -16.44 -8.60
CA ASP A 208 -18.17 -16.13 -7.48
C ASP A 208 -17.47 -16.02 -6.13
N TRP A 209 -16.15 -16.16 -6.08
CA TRP A 209 -15.38 -16.21 -4.85
C TRP A 209 -14.56 -14.93 -4.63
N TRP A 210 -14.59 -14.43 -3.40
CA TRP A 210 -13.70 -13.39 -2.93
C TRP A 210 -12.43 -14.01 -2.34
N TYR A 211 -11.30 -13.39 -2.66
CA TYR A 211 -9.98 -13.77 -2.16
C TYR A 211 -9.40 -12.59 -1.41
N HIS A 212 -8.93 -12.85 -0.19
CA HIS A 212 -8.17 -11.91 0.61
C HIS A 212 -6.78 -12.50 0.85
N ILE A 213 -5.77 -11.80 0.40
CA ILE A 213 -4.36 -12.17 0.55
C ILE A 213 -3.69 -11.12 1.41
N VAL A 214 -2.86 -11.54 2.34
CA VAL A 214 -2.03 -10.67 3.18
C VAL A 214 -0.64 -11.26 3.29
N THR A 215 0.35 -10.39 3.43
CA THR A 215 1.67 -10.77 3.87
C THR A 215 1.72 -10.69 5.38
N GLU A 216 2.29 -11.69 6.03
CA GLU A 216 2.55 -11.67 7.45
C GLU A 216 3.85 -10.93 7.73
N TYR A 217 3.78 -9.90 8.57
CA TYR A 217 4.97 -9.38 9.22
C TYR A 217 5.14 -10.07 10.57
N SER A 218 6.28 -10.74 10.74
CA SER A 218 6.61 -11.44 11.97
C SER A 218 8.11 -11.36 12.21
N ASP A 219 8.50 -11.05 13.44
CA ASP A 219 9.89 -11.12 13.89
C ASP A 219 10.40 -12.57 14.01
N LEU A 220 9.59 -13.53 13.57
CA LEU A 220 9.88 -14.95 13.68
C LEU A 220 10.59 -15.46 12.44
N SER A 221 11.54 -16.35 12.67
CA SER A 221 12.18 -17.07 11.59
C SER A 221 11.14 -17.75 10.69
N LEU A 222 11.16 -17.44 9.40
CA LEU A 222 10.29 -18.01 8.35
C LEU A 222 10.34 -19.55 8.29
N ILE A 223 11.32 -20.19 8.91
CA ILE A 223 11.47 -21.65 8.99
C ILE A 223 10.29 -22.34 9.70
N HIS A 224 9.47 -21.58 10.44
CA HIS A 224 8.33 -22.10 11.19
C HIS A 224 6.97 -21.80 10.53
N ILE A 225 6.95 -21.22 9.33
CA ILE A 225 5.72 -20.77 8.64
C ILE A 225 5.30 -21.73 7.52
N SER A 226 6.11 -22.71 7.16
CA SER A 226 5.78 -23.66 6.10
C SER A 226 5.09 -24.91 6.66
N GLU A 227 3.80 -24.78 6.98
CA GLU A 227 2.92 -25.94 7.02
C GLU A 227 2.11 -25.93 5.70
N PRO A 228 2.23 -26.95 4.84
CA PRO A 228 1.33 -27.06 3.70
C PRO A 228 -0.06 -27.38 4.26
N THR A 229 -0.97 -26.44 4.17
CA THR A 229 -2.40 -26.71 4.35
C THR A 229 -2.85 -27.65 3.24
N ARG A 230 -3.24 -28.86 3.60
CA ARG A 230 -3.93 -29.82 2.73
C ARG A 230 -5.40 -29.45 2.64
#